data_d1681a749300302098c46133036ea983
#
_entry.id   d1681a749300302098c46133036ea983
#
_cell.length_a   1.000
_cell.length_b   1.000
_cell.length_c   1.000
_cell.angle_alpha   90.00
_cell.angle_beta   90.00
_cell.angle_gamma   90.00
#
_symmetry.space_group_name_H-M   'P 1'
#
loop_
_entity.id
_entity.type
_entity.pdbx_description
1 polymer ?
#
loop_
_entity_poly.entity_id
_entity_poly.type
_entity_poly.pdbx_seq_one_letter_code
_entity_poly.pdbx_strand_id
1 'polypeptide(L)'
;MSSRSRPIGGLLPSPPVTPLVVIAAGIIAIAIGSLLLRSYGPRMRVGRLLAVTPGVTVAAAKDLAGSGTRRYVRVDGRLDADEVFPDEHQRPLVYRRRRIEARLRGGWRLIDEQRESVAFRVREGVDEVGVDADAIGDGLVTLVRESAGTAGEVTGQLTARLAPDTPVRLRIEQLSTVEHAIVLGVPMPSADGAVLMTNGTGRPLVVCTLEREEAMRVLADGARARPVAAAVSLACGLALLVAGVGWALVAGSAG
;
A
#
# COMPACT_ATOMS: atom_id res chain seq x y z
N MET A 1 62.10 56.09 -17.38
CA MET A 1 61.59 55.01 -16.52
C MET A 1 60.07 55.05 -16.60
N SER A 2 59.49 54.19 -17.40
CA SER A 2 58.06 54.14 -17.69
C SER A 2 57.42 52.98 -16.89
N SER A 3 56.60 53.31 -15.90
CA SER A 3 55.84 52.35 -15.15
C SER A 3 54.54 52.03 -15.90
N ARG A 4 54.41 50.82 -16.44
CA ARG A 4 53.15 50.33 -17.01
C ARG A 4 52.32 49.70 -15.93
N SER A 5 51.22 50.36 -15.54
CA SER A 5 50.17 49.80 -14.72
C SER A 5 49.41 48.74 -15.52
N ARG A 6 49.37 47.51 -15.03
CA ARG A 6 48.52 46.41 -15.53
C ARG A 6 47.06 46.69 -15.14
N PRO A 7 46.08 46.52 -16.04
CA PRO A 7 44.70 46.53 -15.65
C PRO A 7 44.35 45.24 -14.87
N ILE A 8 43.76 45.40 -13.69
CA ILE A 8 43.14 44.35 -12.89
C ILE A 8 42.00 43.77 -13.72
N GLY A 9 42.11 42.51 -14.08
CA GLY A 9 41.08 41.76 -14.79
C GLY A 9 39.75 41.79 -14.00
N GLY A 10 38.74 42.39 -14.60
CA GLY A 10 37.37 42.35 -14.11
C GLY A 10 36.91 40.91 -13.97
N LEU A 11 36.51 40.51 -12.78
CA LEU A 11 35.73 39.32 -12.57
C LEU A 11 34.44 39.47 -13.38
N LEU A 12 34.30 38.64 -14.43
CA LEU A 12 33.06 38.50 -15.15
C LEU A 12 31.97 38.07 -14.16
N PRO A 13 30.80 38.70 -14.11
CA PRO A 13 29.69 38.27 -13.26
C PRO A 13 29.28 36.86 -13.70
N SER A 14 29.29 35.94 -12.76
CA SER A 14 28.83 34.56 -12.97
C SER A 14 27.39 34.62 -13.51
N PRO A 15 27.02 33.82 -14.53
CA PRO A 15 25.68 33.86 -15.11
C PRO A 15 24.61 33.50 -14.06
N PRO A 16 23.37 33.95 -14.19
CA PRO A 16 22.26 33.78 -13.24
C PRO A 16 21.71 32.35 -13.26
N VAL A 17 22.59 31.36 -13.16
CA VAL A 17 22.23 29.92 -13.15
C VAL A 17 21.71 29.50 -11.77
N THR A 18 22.05 30.22 -10.73
CA THR A 18 21.75 29.89 -9.33
C THR A 18 20.27 29.84 -8.98
N PRO A 19 19.39 30.77 -9.35
CA PRO A 19 17.98 30.68 -9.01
C PRO A 19 17.26 29.54 -9.75
N LEU A 20 17.61 29.26 -11.01
CA LEU A 20 17.04 28.14 -11.75
C LEU A 20 17.42 26.78 -11.17
N VAL A 21 18.64 26.62 -10.68
CA VAL A 21 19.09 25.39 -10.01
C VAL A 21 18.33 25.17 -8.70
N VAL A 22 18.09 26.24 -7.93
CA VAL A 22 17.31 26.16 -6.68
C VAL A 22 15.85 25.78 -6.96
N ILE A 23 15.24 26.38 -7.98
CA ILE A 23 13.88 26.04 -8.41
C ILE A 23 13.80 24.58 -8.87
N ALA A 24 14.74 24.11 -9.70
CA ALA A 24 14.79 22.72 -10.17
C ALA A 24 14.95 21.74 -9.00
N ALA A 25 15.82 22.03 -8.04
CA ALA A 25 15.98 21.22 -6.82
C ALA A 25 14.69 21.17 -6.00
N GLY A 26 13.96 22.27 -5.89
CA GLY A 26 12.65 22.35 -5.24
C GLY A 26 11.60 21.46 -5.92
N ILE A 27 11.52 21.49 -7.24
CA ILE A 27 10.60 20.63 -8.03
C ILE A 27 10.94 19.15 -7.84
N ILE A 28 12.22 18.78 -7.90
CA ILE A 28 12.67 17.40 -7.68
C ILE A 28 12.31 16.92 -6.28
N ALA A 29 12.52 17.74 -5.26
CA ALA A 29 12.18 17.38 -3.88
C ALA A 29 10.66 17.18 -3.70
N ILE A 30 9.82 18.02 -4.32
CA ILE A 30 8.35 17.85 -4.32
C ILE A 30 7.95 16.57 -5.06
N ALA A 31 8.56 16.28 -6.21
CA ALA A 31 8.29 15.06 -6.97
C ALA A 31 8.63 13.80 -6.15
N ILE A 32 9.78 13.78 -5.47
CA ILE A 32 10.18 12.70 -4.58
C ILE A 32 9.19 12.56 -3.40
N GLY A 33 8.84 13.65 -2.74
CA GLY A 33 7.87 13.65 -1.64
C GLY A 33 6.51 13.13 -2.06
N SER A 34 6.02 13.55 -3.23
CA SER A 34 4.75 13.11 -3.82
C SER A 34 4.78 11.61 -4.18
N LEU A 35 5.87 11.12 -4.72
CA LEU A 35 6.06 9.70 -5.04
C LEU A 35 6.08 8.83 -3.78
N LEU A 36 6.77 9.28 -2.73
CA LEU A 36 6.77 8.63 -1.42
C LEU A 36 5.36 8.58 -0.83
N LEU A 37 4.62 9.67 -0.89
CA LEU A 37 3.24 9.74 -0.40
C LEU A 37 2.30 8.79 -1.17
N ARG A 38 2.45 8.72 -2.49
CA ARG A 38 1.66 7.84 -3.35
C ARG A 38 1.91 6.36 -3.06
N SER A 39 3.14 5.98 -2.79
CA SER A 39 3.51 4.59 -2.45
C SER A 39 2.98 4.15 -1.08
N TYR A 40 2.70 5.11 -0.19
CA TYR A 40 2.20 4.88 1.16
C TYR A 40 0.67 4.87 1.26
N GLY A 41 -0.02 5.45 0.27
CA GLY A 41 -1.47 5.67 0.26
C GLY A 41 -2.36 4.44 0.50
N PRO A 42 -2.09 3.25 -0.08
CA PRO A 42 -2.96 2.09 0.06
C PRO A 42 -3.10 1.58 1.50
N ARG A 43 -1.99 1.44 2.24
CA ARG A 43 -2.00 0.95 3.64
C ARG A 43 -2.70 1.93 4.59
N MET A 44 -2.44 3.22 4.45
CA MET A 44 -3.13 4.26 5.23
C MET A 44 -4.63 4.32 4.93
N ARG A 45 -5.00 4.05 3.67
CA ARG A 45 -6.41 3.97 3.28
C ARG A 45 -7.12 2.85 4.01
N VAL A 46 -6.52 1.64 4.06
CA VAL A 46 -7.09 0.49 4.78
C VAL A 46 -7.22 0.78 6.28
N GLY A 47 -6.17 1.32 6.92
CA GLY A 47 -6.24 1.70 8.33
C GLY A 47 -7.33 2.73 8.64
N ARG A 48 -7.49 3.74 7.77
CA ARG A 48 -8.57 4.72 7.91
C ARG A 48 -9.95 4.07 7.72
N LEU A 49 -10.11 3.18 6.75
CA LEU A 49 -11.37 2.46 6.53
C LEU A 49 -11.75 1.62 7.74
N LEU A 50 -10.80 0.88 8.33
CA LEU A 50 -11.02 0.12 9.56
C LEU A 50 -11.48 1.00 10.73
N ALA A 51 -10.96 2.23 10.83
CA ALA A 51 -11.28 3.16 11.92
C ALA A 51 -12.68 3.81 11.77
N VAL A 52 -13.07 4.19 10.53
CA VAL A 52 -14.25 5.05 10.32
C VAL A 52 -15.45 4.33 9.72
N THR A 53 -15.31 3.10 9.21
CA THR A 53 -16.43 2.37 8.62
C THR A 53 -17.42 1.92 9.69
N PRO A 54 -18.72 2.23 9.56
CA PRO A 54 -19.72 1.82 10.53
C PRO A 54 -19.85 0.31 10.57
N GLY A 55 -19.85 -0.27 11.79
CA GLY A 55 -20.13 -1.67 12.02
C GLY A 55 -21.63 -1.93 11.93
N VAL A 56 -21.98 -3.03 11.31
CA VAL A 56 -23.35 -3.57 11.25
C VAL A 56 -23.30 -5.07 11.52
N THR A 57 -24.41 -5.64 11.96
CA THR A 57 -24.55 -7.10 12.07
C THR A 57 -24.60 -7.74 10.68
N VAL A 58 -24.29 -9.02 10.59
CA VAL A 58 -24.41 -9.79 9.34
C VAL A 58 -25.85 -9.76 8.83
N ALA A 59 -26.85 -9.86 9.72
CA ALA A 59 -28.26 -9.73 9.36
C ALA A 59 -28.57 -8.37 8.71
N ALA A 60 -28.11 -7.27 9.31
CA ALA A 60 -28.31 -5.92 8.75
C ALA A 60 -27.58 -5.73 7.41
N ALA A 61 -26.44 -6.39 7.20
CA ALA A 61 -25.76 -6.37 5.91
C ALA A 61 -26.58 -7.09 4.83
N LYS A 62 -27.24 -8.20 5.16
CA LYS A 62 -28.15 -8.91 4.26
C LYS A 62 -29.35 -8.03 3.88
N ASP A 63 -29.94 -7.32 4.85
CA ASP A 63 -31.05 -6.38 4.61
C ASP A 63 -30.64 -5.23 3.67
N LEU A 64 -29.42 -4.69 3.85
CA LEU A 64 -28.86 -3.67 2.95
C LEU A 64 -28.74 -4.19 1.51
N ALA A 65 -28.27 -5.41 1.32
CA ALA A 65 -28.19 -6.03 0.00
C ALA A 65 -29.58 -6.21 -0.63
N GLY A 66 -30.56 -6.69 0.15
CA GLY A 66 -31.93 -6.88 -0.28
C GLY A 66 -32.64 -5.57 -0.66
N SER A 67 -32.31 -4.46 0.01
CA SER A 67 -32.86 -3.13 -0.32
C SER A 67 -32.21 -2.46 -1.53
N GLY A 68 -31.17 -3.06 -2.13
CA GLY A 68 -30.40 -2.48 -3.23
C GLY A 68 -29.48 -1.30 -2.82
N THR A 69 -29.35 -1.05 -1.51
CA THR A 69 -28.58 0.08 -0.98
C THR A 69 -27.08 -0.24 -0.99
N ARG A 70 -26.33 0.38 -1.90
CA ARG A 70 -24.87 0.23 -1.98
C ARG A 70 -24.17 1.05 -0.91
N ARG A 71 -24.10 0.53 0.29
CA ARG A 71 -23.40 1.15 1.42
C ARG A 71 -22.19 0.35 1.81
N TYR A 72 -21.06 1.02 1.98
CA TYR A 72 -19.82 0.40 2.47
C TYR A 72 -19.92 0.27 3.99
N VAL A 73 -19.87 -0.97 4.48
CA VAL A 73 -20.08 -1.34 5.90
C VAL A 73 -19.01 -2.31 6.38
N ARG A 74 -18.93 -2.47 7.69
CA ARG A 74 -18.08 -3.43 8.36
C ARG A 74 -18.94 -4.49 9.03
N VAL A 75 -18.62 -5.75 8.82
CA VAL A 75 -19.16 -6.91 9.53
C VAL A 75 -18.03 -7.61 10.30
N ASP A 76 -18.35 -8.15 11.46
CA ASP A 76 -17.42 -8.86 12.33
C ASP A 76 -17.98 -10.25 12.57
N GLY A 77 -17.15 -11.30 12.45
CA GLY A 77 -17.60 -12.66 12.70
C GLY A 77 -16.52 -13.70 12.50
N ARG A 78 -16.88 -14.96 12.66
CA ARG A 78 -15.99 -16.08 12.44
C ARG A 78 -15.96 -16.47 10.97
N LEU A 79 -14.78 -16.79 10.45
CA LEU A 79 -14.67 -17.36 9.11
C LEU A 79 -15.22 -18.79 9.10
N ASP A 80 -15.96 -19.12 8.06
CA ASP A 80 -16.55 -20.42 7.82
C ASP A 80 -16.54 -20.77 6.34
N ALA A 81 -16.46 -22.05 5.98
CA ALA A 81 -16.47 -22.55 4.62
C ALA A 81 -16.87 -24.02 4.60
N ASP A 82 -17.51 -24.44 3.51
CA ASP A 82 -17.88 -25.84 3.30
C ASP A 82 -16.67 -26.68 2.86
N GLU A 83 -15.73 -26.06 2.16
CA GLU A 83 -14.47 -26.65 1.71
C GLU A 83 -13.28 -25.89 2.28
N VAL A 84 -12.21 -26.61 2.56
CA VAL A 84 -10.95 -26.03 3.06
C VAL A 84 -9.78 -26.78 2.44
N PHE A 85 -8.62 -26.12 2.38
CA PHE A 85 -7.38 -26.77 1.98
C PHE A 85 -6.33 -26.63 3.10
N PRO A 86 -5.43 -27.62 3.29
CA PRO A 86 -4.48 -27.58 4.39
C PRO A 86 -3.28 -26.69 4.09
N ASP A 87 -2.74 -26.05 5.15
CA ASP A 87 -1.38 -25.51 5.11
C ASP A 87 -0.33 -26.60 5.46
N GLU A 88 0.93 -26.20 5.59
CA GLU A 88 2.05 -27.07 5.98
C GLU A 88 1.88 -27.70 7.39
N HIS A 89 1.01 -27.14 8.21
CA HIS A 89 0.70 -27.58 9.57
C HIS A 89 -0.71 -28.15 9.71
N GLN A 90 -1.34 -28.55 8.59
CA GLN A 90 -2.70 -29.08 8.53
C GLN A 90 -3.79 -28.11 9.06
N ARG A 91 -3.53 -26.79 9.05
CA ARG A 91 -4.54 -25.79 9.37
C ARG A 91 -5.53 -25.66 8.22
N PRO A 92 -6.85 -25.60 8.50
CA PRO A 92 -7.86 -25.46 7.47
C PRO A 92 -7.86 -24.02 6.91
N LEU A 93 -7.37 -23.85 5.70
CA LEU A 93 -7.33 -22.56 5.02
C LEU A 93 -8.50 -22.39 4.08
N VAL A 94 -8.95 -21.13 3.93
CA VAL A 94 -9.94 -20.69 2.95
C VAL A 94 -9.35 -19.76 1.89
N TYR A 95 -8.20 -19.15 2.21
CA TYR A 95 -7.50 -18.27 1.30
C TYR A 95 -5.99 -18.31 1.56
N ARG A 96 -5.19 -18.33 0.51
CA ARG A 96 -3.73 -18.22 0.57
C ARG A 96 -3.22 -17.39 -0.59
N ARG A 97 -2.39 -16.42 -0.29
CA ARG A 97 -1.65 -15.62 -1.27
C ARG A 97 -0.14 -15.76 -1.02
N ARG A 98 0.58 -16.24 -2.01
CA ARG A 98 2.04 -16.39 -1.99
C ARG A 98 2.63 -15.37 -2.95
N ARG A 99 3.55 -14.55 -2.47
CA ARG A 99 4.26 -13.56 -3.28
C ARG A 99 5.75 -13.81 -3.20
N ILE A 100 6.40 -13.92 -4.34
CA ILE A 100 7.85 -13.96 -4.45
C ILE A 100 8.31 -12.59 -4.93
N GLU A 101 9.14 -11.94 -4.12
CA GLU A 101 9.72 -10.65 -4.45
C GLU A 101 11.25 -10.78 -4.54
N ALA A 102 11.87 -10.15 -5.55
CA ALA A 102 13.31 -10.09 -5.70
C ALA A 102 13.85 -8.69 -5.45
N ARG A 103 15.04 -8.59 -4.89
CA ARG A 103 15.73 -7.33 -4.67
C ARG A 103 16.50 -6.92 -5.93
N LEU A 104 15.89 -6.05 -6.73
CA LEU A 104 16.48 -5.49 -7.94
C LEU A 104 16.98 -4.06 -7.71
N ARG A 105 17.64 -3.46 -8.73
CA ARG A 105 18.02 -2.04 -8.70
C ARG A 105 16.78 -1.19 -8.45
N GLY A 106 16.71 -0.51 -7.32
CA GLY A 106 15.58 0.31 -6.91
C GLY A 106 14.62 -0.32 -5.89
N GLY A 107 14.90 -1.52 -5.37
CA GLY A 107 14.15 -2.12 -4.26
C GLY A 107 13.54 -3.49 -4.56
N TRP A 108 12.63 -3.91 -3.69
CA TRP A 108 11.91 -5.16 -3.83
C TRP A 108 10.86 -5.05 -4.94
N ARG A 109 10.84 -6.02 -5.85
CA ARG A 109 9.85 -6.12 -6.94
C ARG A 109 9.18 -7.47 -6.90
N LEU A 110 7.87 -7.48 -7.10
CA LEU A 110 7.08 -8.68 -7.25
C LEU A 110 7.51 -9.40 -8.54
N ILE A 111 7.86 -10.68 -8.39
CA ILE A 111 8.26 -11.58 -9.49
C ILE A 111 7.14 -12.56 -9.80
N ASP A 112 6.51 -13.11 -8.75
CA ASP A 112 5.41 -14.07 -8.90
C ASP A 112 4.38 -13.87 -7.80
N GLU A 113 3.12 -14.10 -8.15
CA GLU A 113 2.01 -14.10 -7.20
C GLU A 113 1.06 -15.27 -7.53
N GLN A 114 0.84 -16.10 -6.53
CA GLN A 114 -0.10 -17.21 -6.59
C GLN A 114 -1.19 -17.01 -5.56
N ARG A 115 -2.44 -17.24 -5.97
CA ARG A 115 -3.61 -17.19 -5.10
C ARG A 115 -4.34 -18.51 -5.18
N GLU A 116 -4.77 -18.96 -4.02
CA GLU A 116 -5.59 -20.14 -3.85
C GLU A 116 -6.72 -19.80 -2.88
N SER A 117 -7.95 -20.06 -3.25
CA SER A 117 -9.11 -19.76 -2.43
C SER A 117 -10.23 -20.74 -2.69
N VAL A 118 -11.04 -20.96 -1.67
CA VAL A 118 -12.35 -21.61 -1.74
C VAL A 118 -13.42 -20.57 -1.39
N ALA A 119 -14.68 -20.88 -1.67
CA ALA A 119 -15.80 -20.04 -1.24
C ALA A 119 -15.86 -20.03 0.30
N PHE A 120 -15.91 -18.85 0.89
CA PHE A 120 -15.99 -18.70 2.34
C PHE A 120 -16.90 -17.55 2.75
N ARG A 121 -17.30 -17.55 3.99
CA ARG A 121 -18.27 -16.61 4.56
C ARG A 121 -17.86 -16.15 5.96
N VAL A 122 -18.43 -15.03 6.39
CA VAL A 122 -18.36 -14.55 7.76
C VAL A 122 -19.68 -14.89 8.44
N ARG A 123 -19.61 -15.54 9.59
CA ARG A 123 -20.78 -15.95 10.40
C ARG A 123 -20.81 -15.18 11.70
N GLU A 124 -21.99 -14.63 12.01
CA GLU A 124 -22.34 -14.01 13.30
C GLU A 124 -23.62 -14.67 13.82
N GLY A 125 -23.48 -15.53 14.82
CA GLY A 125 -24.60 -16.36 15.32
C GLY A 125 -25.11 -17.34 14.25
N VAL A 126 -26.36 -17.13 13.81
CA VAL A 126 -27.03 -17.94 12.77
C VAL A 126 -26.95 -17.30 11.39
N ASP A 127 -26.59 -16.03 11.32
CA ASP A 127 -26.50 -15.28 10.08
C ASP A 127 -25.12 -15.39 9.46
N GLU A 128 -25.08 -15.45 8.13
CA GLU A 128 -23.84 -15.54 7.36
C GLU A 128 -23.89 -14.66 6.11
N VAL A 129 -22.73 -14.16 5.70
CA VAL A 129 -22.53 -13.40 4.48
C VAL A 129 -21.26 -13.89 3.78
N GLY A 130 -21.33 -14.19 2.49
CA GLY A 130 -20.20 -14.61 1.69
C GLY A 130 -19.16 -13.49 1.54
N VAL A 131 -17.93 -13.87 1.21
CA VAL A 131 -16.83 -12.93 0.92
C VAL A 131 -16.33 -13.19 -0.49
N ASP A 132 -16.27 -12.15 -1.30
CA ASP A 132 -15.74 -12.20 -2.66
C ASP A 132 -14.20 -12.31 -2.62
N ALA A 133 -13.69 -13.54 -2.69
CA ALA A 133 -12.26 -13.82 -2.60
C ALA A 133 -11.45 -13.11 -3.69
N ASP A 134 -12.01 -12.97 -4.90
CA ASP A 134 -11.34 -12.32 -6.04
C ASP A 134 -11.20 -10.81 -5.85
N ALA A 135 -12.13 -10.20 -5.11
CA ALA A 135 -12.12 -8.77 -4.81
C ALA A 135 -11.16 -8.37 -3.68
N ILE A 136 -10.54 -9.31 -2.96
CA ILE A 136 -9.68 -9.03 -1.79
C ILE A 136 -8.47 -8.15 -2.15
N GLY A 137 -7.87 -8.30 -3.30
CA GLY A 137 -6.77 -7.42 -3.77
C GLY A 137 -5.72 -7.11 -2.69
N ASP A 138 -5.43 -5.83 -2.47
CA ASP A 138 -4.52 -5.34 -1.42
C ASP A 138 -5.20 -5.06 -0.07
N GLY A 139 -6.48 -5.43 0.06
CA GLY A 139 -7.27 -5.23 1.27
C GLY A 139 -7.09 -6.31 2.34
N LEU A 140 -6.22 -7.30 2.12
CA LEU A 140 -5.94 -8.32 3.12
C LEU A 140 -5.01 -7.79 4.23
N VAL A 141 -5.46 -7.92 5.48
CA VAL A 141 -4.72 -7.52 6.69
C VAL A 141 -4.64 -8.72 7.62
N THR A 142 -3.54 -9.43 7.55
CA THR A 142 -3.25 -10.63 8.35
C THR A 142 -1.77 -10.65 8.72
N LEU A 143 -1.39 -11.58 9.59
CA LEU A 143 0.02 -11.84 9.88
C LEU A 143 0.70 -12.42 8.64
N VAL A 144 1.68 -11.69 8.13
CA VAL A 144 2.48 -12.12 6.98
C VAL A 144 3.61 -13.01 7.45
N ARG A 145 3.69 -14.23 6.94
CA ARG A 145 4.90 -15.06 7.07
C ARG A 145 5.88 -14.67 5.99
N GLU A 146 7.11 -14.34 6.38
CA GLU A 146 8.16 -13.95 5.45
C GLU A 146 9.36 -14.86 5.61
N SER A 147 9.84 -15.42 4.49
CA SER A 147 11.07 -16.19 4.41
C SER A 147 11.98 -15.52 3.39
N ALA A 148 13.26 -15.33 3.75
CA ALA A 148 14.28 -14.76 2.88
C ALA A 148 15.25 -15.84 2.41
N GLY A 149 15.75 -15.70 1.18
CA GLY A 149 16.71 -16.62 0.56
C GLY A 149 17.30 -16.00 -0.70
N THR A 150 17.83 -16.84 -1.57
CA THR A 150 18.38 -16.46 -2.88
C THR A 150 17.57 -17.07 -4.03
N ALA A 151 17.68 -16.49 -5.22
CA ALA A 151 16.95 -16.98 -6.40
C ALA A 151 17.32 -18.42 -6.75
N GLY A 152 18.56 -18.85 -6.46
CA GLY A 152 19.03 -20.22 -6.69
C GLY A 152 18.40 -21.26 -5.76
N GLU A 153 17.89 -20.85 -4.59
CA GLU A 153 17.22 -21.73 -3.61
C GLU A 153 15.73 -21.89 -3.90
N VAL A 154 15.15 -20.99 -4.70
CA VAL A 154 13.71 -21.00 -5.03
C VAL A 154 13.50 -21.72 -6.36
N THR A 155 12.83 -22.86 -6.31
CA THR A 155 12.46 -23.62 -7.51
C THR A 155 11.30 -22.92 -8.24
N GLY A 156 11.56 -22.38 -9.43
CA GLY A 156 10.51 -21.78 -10.25
C GLY A 156 11.04 -21.21 -11.56
N GLN A 157 10.22 -21.25 -12.61
CA GLN A 157 10.59 -20.76 -13.95
C GLN A 157 10.88 -19.26 -14.00
N LEU A 158 10.23 -18.48 -13.14
CA LEU A 158 10.38 -17.02 -13.10
C LEU A 158 11.66 -16.60 -12.37
N THR A 159 12.06 -17.35 -11.34
CA THR A 159 13.32 -17.13 -10.62
C THR A 159 14.53 -17.58 -11.43
N ALA A 160 14.37 -18.54 -12.35
CA ALA A 160 15.44 -19.01 -13.26
C ALA A 160 15.97 -17.90 -14.20
N ARG A 161 15.26 -16.78 -14.34
CA ARG A 161 15.70 -15.61 -15.12
C ARG A 161 16.51 -14.61 -14.30
N LEU A 162 16.66 -14.84 -12.98
CA LEU A 162 17.45 -14.00 -12.09
C LEU A 162 18.84 -14.61 -11.87
N ALA A 163 19.80 -13.78 -11.51
CA ALA A 163 21.09 -14.29 -11.07
C ALA A 163 20.89 -15.12 -9.80
N PRO A 164 21.57 -16.30 -9.66
CA PRO A 164 21.32 -17.23 -8.55
C PRO A 164 21.52 -16.63 -7.14
N ASP A 165 22.38 -15.63 -7.03
CA ASP A 165 22.71 -14.88 -5.82
C ASP A 165 21.75 -13.71 -5.53
N THR A 166 20.77 -13.46 -6.42
CA THR A 166 19.79 -12.39 -6.24
C THR A 166 18.98 -12.65 -4.98
N PRO A 167 18.95 -11.73 -4.00
CA PRO A 167 18.12 -11.89 -2.80
C PRO A 167 16.65 -11.92 -3.17
N VAL A 168 15.94 -12.92 -2.68
CA VAL A 168 14.49 -13.09 -2.83
C VAL A 168 13.85 -13.24 -1.46
N ARG A 169 12.55 -12.91 -1.40
CA ARG A 169 11.72 -13.20 -0.23
C ARG A 169 10.38 -13.76 -0.66
N LEU A 170 9.94 -14.75 0.06
CA LEU A 170 8.61 -15.33 -0.03
C LEU A 170 7.74 -14.73 1.05
N ARG A 171 6.62 -14.16 0.67
CA ARG A 171 5.60 -13.64 1.60
C ARG A 171 4.34 -14.46 1.45
N ILE A 172 3.83 -14.99 2.55
CA ILE A 172 2.63 -15.82 2.59
C ILE A 172 1.61 -15.14 3.51
N GLU A 173 0.43 -14.88 2.97
CA GLU A 173 -0.73 -14.36 3.66
C GLU A 173 -1.83 -15.42 3.59
N GLN A 174 -2.45 -15.75 4.71
CA GLN A 174 -3.40 -16.86 4.85
C GLN A 174 -4.61 -16.45 5.68
N LEU A 175 -5.79 -17.02 5.35
CA LEU A 175 -6.99 -16.95 6.15
C LEU A 175 -7.44 -18.38 6.49
N SER A 176 -7.78 -18.62 7.74
CA SER A 176 -8.22 -19.93 8.23
C SER A 176 -9.62 -19.83 8.83
N THR A 177 -10.41 -20.92 8.74
CA THR A 177 -11.75 -21.01 9.35
C THR A 177 -11.74 -20.89 10.86
N VAL A 178 -10.60 -21.10 11.52
CA VAL A 178 -10.49 -20.93 12.97
C VAL A 178 -10.36 -19.48 13.40
N GLU A 179 -10.19 -18.56 12.46
CA GLU A 179 -9.94 -17.15 12.73
C GLU A 179 -11.26 -16.36 12.80
N HIS A 180 -11.25 -15.32 13.61
CA HIS A 180 -12.24 -14.26 13.59
C HIS A 180 -11.82 -13.20 12.56
N ALA A 181 -12.74 -12.68 11.78
CA ALA A 181 -12.44 -11.70 10.75
C ALA A 181 -13.35 -10.48 10.83
N ILE A 182 -12.76 -9.33 10.53
CA ILE A 182 -13.43 -8.08 10.28
C ILE A 182 -13.43 -7.88 8.75
N VAL A 183 -14.61 -7.82 8.14
CA VAL A 183 -14.75 -7.64 6.70
C VAL A 183 -15.41 -6.30 6.41
N LEU A 184 -14.77 -5.48 5.56
CA LEU A 184 -15.30 -4.20 5.11
C LEU A 184 -15.55 -4.26 3.61
N GLY A 185 -16.76 -3.96 3.22
CA GLY A 185 -17.15 -4.01 1.82
C GLY A 185 -18.58 -3.46 1.60
N VAL A 186 -19.07 -3.69 0.41
CA VAL A 186 -20.46 -3.43 0.05
C VAL A 186 -21.16 -4.78 -0.04
N PRO A 187 -22.23 -5.02 0.75
CA PRO A 187 -23.02 -6.23 0.60
C PRO A 187 -23.83 -6.16 -0.70
N MET A 188 -23.70 -7.16 -1.53
CA MET A 188 -24.36 -7.26 -2.84
C MET A 188 -25.01 -8.63 -2.99
N PRO A 189 -26.18 -8.73 -3.64
CA PRO A 189 -26.75 -10.02 -3.98
C PRO A 189 -25.87 -10.70 -5.05
N SER A 190 -25.61 -11.97 -4.85
CA SER A 190 -24.93 -12.85 -5.82
C SER A 190 -25.94 -13.50 -6.77
N ALA A 191 -25.45 -14.08 -7.85
CA ALA A 191 -26.31 -14.72 -8.86
C ALA A 191 -27.10 -15.94 -8.33
N ASP A 192 -26.60 -16.58 -7.27
CA ASP A 192 -27.23 -17.72 -6.57
C ASP A 192 -28.21 -17.30 -5.48
N GLY A 193 -28.44 -15.98 -5.31
CA GLY A 193 -29.33 -15.43 -4.28
C GLY A 193 -28.66 -15.24 -2.91
N ALA A 194 -27.42 -15.66 -2.72
CA ALA A 194 -26.64 -15.37 -1.53
C ALA A 194 -26.22 -13.89 -1.49
N VAL A 195 -25.81 -13.41 -0.34
CA VAL A 195 -25.21 -12.08 -0.21
C VAL A 195 -23.70 -12.19 -0.09
N LEU A 196 -22.98 -11.42 -0.90
CA LEU A 196 -21.53 -11.34 -0.90
C LEU A 196 -21.04 -9.96 -0.48
N MET A 197 -20.06 -9.90 0.42
CA MET A 197 -19.27 -8.71 0.66
C MET A 197 -18.24 -8.56 -0.45
N THR A 198 -18.30 -7.47 -1.18
CA THR A 198 -17.39 -7.18 -2.29
C THR A 198 -16.85 -5.76 -2.22
N ASN A 199 -15.95 -5.40 -3.14
CA ASN A 199 -15.48 -4.03 -3.29
C ASN A 199 -16.62 -3.13 -3.82
N GLY A 200 -16.51 -1.83 -3.62
CA GLY A 200 -17.52 -0.91 -4.17
C GLY A 200 -17.35 0.51 -3.67
N THR A 201 -18.09 1.44 -4.28
CA THR A 201 -18.04 2.87 -3.94
C THR A 201 -16.62 3.47 -3.99
N GLY A 202 -15.74 2.95 -4.87
CA GLY A 202 -14.34 3.36 -4.98
C GLY A 202 -13.46 2.92 -3.79
N ARG A 203 -13.93 1.94 -3.00
CA ARG A 203 -13.23 1.39 -1.84
C ARG A 203 -12.93 -0.10 -2.06
N PRO A 204 -11.76 -0.60 -1.60
CA PRO A 204 -11.42 -2.02 -1.70
C PRO A 204 -12.25 -2.85 -0.74
N LEU A 205 -12.43 -4.13 -1.04
CA LEU A 205 -12.81 -5.12 -0.03
C LEU A 205 -11.62 -5.30 0.92
N VAL A 206 -11.88 -5.20 2.23
CA VAL A 206 -10.87 -5.41 3.27
C VAL A 206 -11.27 -6.59 4.12
N VAL A 207 -10.34 -7.53 4.30
CA VAL A 207 -10.49 -8.67 5.22
C VAL A 207 -9.35 -8.60 6.23
N CYS A 208 -9.68 -8.48 7.51
CA CYS A 208 -8.73 -8.32 8.59
C CYS A 208 -8.97 -9.42 9.64
N THR A 209 -7.96 -10.26 9.91
CA THR A 209 -8.02 -11.30 10.96
C THR A 209 -7.30 -10.88 12.24
N LEU A 210 -6.75 -9.67 12.27
CA LEU A 210 -6.11 -9.09 13.44
C LEU A 210 -7.13 -8.31 14.27
N GLU A 211 -6.97 -8.31 15.58
CA GLU A 211 -7.70 -7.38 16.44
C GLU A 211 -7.43 -5.94 15.99
N ARG A 212 -8.42 -5.06 16.18
CA ARG A 212 -8.33 -3.67 15.68
C ARG A 212 -7.04 -2.97 16.10
N GLU A 213 -6.62 -3.14 17.36
CA GLU A 213 -5.40 -2.49 17.87
C GLU A 213 -4.14 -3.07 17.23
N GLU A 214 -4.09 -4.38 17.05
CA GLU A 214 -3.00 -5.08 16.39
C GLU A 214 -2.95 -4.76 14.89
N ALA A 215 -4.10 -4.75 14.21
CA ALA A 215 -4.21 -4.31 12.82
C ALA A 215 -3.68 -2.89 12.62
N MET A 216 -4.04 -1.96 13.51
CA MET A 216 -3.55 -0.58 13.47
C MET A 216 -2.04 -0.52 13.73
N ARG A 217 -1.51 -1.37 14.60
CA ARG A 217 -0.07 -1.48 14.86
C ARG A 217 0.67 -2.02 13.65
N VAL A 218 0.21 -3.13 13.06
CA VAL A 218 0.80 -3.75 11.86
C VAL A 218 0.76 -2.79 10.66
N LEU A 219 -0.34 -2.06 10.48
CA LEU A 219 -0.46 -1.04 9.43
C LEU A 219 0.42 0.19 9.69
N ALA A 220 0.73 0.49 10.96
CA ALA A 220 1.62 1.58 11.37
C ALA A 220 3.10 1.17 11.42
N ASP A 221 3.41 -0.12 11.59
CA ASP A 221 4.78 -0.63 11.64
C ASP A 221 5.51 -0.47 10.31
N GLY A 222 6.73 0.00 10.41
CA GLY A 222 7.58 0.37 9.26
C GLY A 222 7.17 1.68 8.56
N ALA A 223 6.12 2.34 9.06
CA ALA A 223 5.47 3.44 8.36
C ALA A 223 5.85 4.83 8.89
N ARG A 224 6.38 4.97 10.09
CA ARG A 224 6.65 6.29 10.69
C ARG A 224 7.73 7.08 9.96
N ALA A 225 8.79 6.42 9.50
CA ALA A 225 9.88 7.09 8.80
C ALA A 225 9.50 7.62 7.41
N ARG A 226 8.64 6.91 6.69
CA ARG A 226 8.25 7.28 5.31
C ARG A 226 7.36 8.54 5.23
N PRO A 227 6.28 8.69 6.02
CA PRO A 227 5.48 9.92 5.98
C PRO A 227 6.25 11.12 6.49
N VAL A 228 7.13 10.94 7.48
CA VAL A 228 8.04 12.02 7.95
C VAL A 228 8.99 12.40 6.81
N ALA A 229 9.63 11.44 6.14
CA ALA A 229 10.49 11.71 5.00
C ALA A 229 9.74 12.41 3.85
N ALA A 230 8.51 11.99 3.54
CA ALA A 230 7.67 12.64 2.54
C ALA A 230 7.31 14.08 2.95
N ALA A 231 6.90 14.29 4.20
CA ALA A 231 6.58 15.62 4.72
C ALA A 231 7.78 16.57 4.70
N VAL A 232 8.94 16.09 5.15
CA VAL A 232 10.20 16.85 5.11
C VAL A 232 10.58 17.17 3.66
N SER A 233 10.49 16.20 2.74
CA SER A 233 10.81 16.41 1.33
C SER A 233 9.90 17.45 0.68
N LEU A 234 8.58 17.41 0.96
CA LEU A 234 7.62 18.39 0.47
C LEU A 234 7.86 19.78 1.06
N ALA A 235 8.11 19.88 2.36
CA ALA A 235 8.39 21.16 3.03
C ALA A 235 9.68 21.81 2.52
N CYS A 236 10.76 21.01 2.40
CA CYS A 236 12.03 21.49 1.84
C CYS A 236 11.86 21.91 0.36
N GLY A 237 11.12 21.12 -0.42
CA GLY A 237 10.86 21.45 -1.82
C GLY A 237 10.10 22.75 -2.00
N LEU A 238 9.08 22.99 -1.15
CA LEU A 238 8.32 24.24 -1.16
C LEU A 238 9.19 25.44 -0.74
N ALA A 239 9.99 25.27 0.31
CA ALA A 239 10.90 26.33 0.77
C ALA A 239 11.92 26.71 -0.31
N LEU A 240 12.51 25.72 -1.01
CA LEU A 240 13.43 25.97 -2.11
C LEU A 240 12.75 26.68 -3.28
N LEU A 241 11.50 26.32 -3.62
CA LEU A 241 10.75 27.02 -4.67
C LEU A 241 10.50 28.49 -4.30
N VAL A 242 10.05 28.77 -3.09
CA VAL A 242 9.78 30.13 -2.63
C VAL A 242 11.08 30.94 -2.64
N ALA A 243 12.18 30.37 -2.13
CA ALA A 243 13.49 31.04 -2.12
C ALA A 243 14.01 31.31 -3.55
N GLY A 244 13.90 30.29 -4.43
CA GLY A 244 14.37 30.40 -5.82
C GLY A 244 13.58 31.44 -6.64
N VAL A 245 12.25 31.46 -6.49
CA VAL A 245 11.39 32.46 -7.14
C VAL A 245 11.65 33.86 -6.57
N GLY A 246 11.71 34.00 -5.25
CA GLY A 246 12.02 35.28 -4.60
C GLY A 246 13.36 35.86 -5.07
N TRP A 247 14.39 35.00 -5.15
CA TRP A 247 15.70 35.41 -5.65
C TRP A 247 15.64 35.84 -7.14
N ALA A 248 14.93 35.07 -7.98
CA ALA A 248 14.78 35.41 -9.39
C ALA A 248 14.10 36.78 -9.60
N LEU A 249 13.07 37.10 -8.80
CA LEU A 249 12.36 38.39 -8.85
C LEU A 249 13.27 39.55 -8.44
N VAL A 250 14.04 39.40 -7.36
CA VAL A 250 14.98 40.43 -6.90
C VAL A 250 16.12 40.66 -7.89
N ALA A 251 16.66 39.58 -8.46
CA ALA A 251 17.71 39.67 -9.47
C ALA A 251 17.20 40.31 -10.79
N GLY A 252 15.93 40.04 -11.18
CA GLY A 252 15.32 40.64 -12.35
C GLY A 252 14.92 42.11 -12.19
N SER A 253 14.71 42.60 -10.97
CA SER A 253 14.40 44.01 -10.67
C SER A 253 15.63 44.89 -10.52
N ALA A 254 16.83 44.30 -10.41
CA ALA A 254 18.09 45.02 -10.22
C ALA A 254 18.90 45.23 -11.53
N GLY A 255 18.41 44.75 -12.65
CA GLY A 255 18.97 44.90 -14.00
C GLY A 255 18.07 45.76 -14.89
#